data_41a790328cf73c045f1cbbfdad6fac1a
#
_entry.id   41a790328cf73c045f1cbbfdad6fac1a
#
_cell.length_a   1.000
_cell.length_b   1.000
_cell.length_c   1.000
_cell.angle_alpha   90.00
_cell.angle_beta   90.00
_cell.angle_gamma   90.00
#
_symmetry.space_group_name_H-M   'P 1'
#
loop_
_entity.id
_entity.type
_entity.pdbx_description
1 polymer ?
#
loop_
_entity_poly.entity_id
_entity_poly.type
_entity_poly.pdbx_seq_one_letter_code
_entity_poly.pdbx_strand_id
1 'polypeptide(L)'
;MACPICNKRKVKRLCPARAESICSICCGTEREVTIACPSDCVHLVASREYDLTRLEYDWAKVPFAEVKFNRSFAETHGPLLAEFDYAICQFAAEHREAVDTDVLAALQNLAETYRTQTSGIIYEKPLDYPLQRGLYEHLKAAITGLREKLAQGMGMATVRDGEIRDALIFLSQLCAVHENGRPKGRAYLDLIRQQFPKEEFLKAGSNIVLL
;
A
#
# COMPACT_ATOMS: atom_id res chain seq x y z
N MET A 1 26.11 -20.03 -18.55
CA MET A 1 24.92 -20.83 -18.16
C MET A 1 23.68 -20.23 -18.82
N ALA A 2 22.70 -21.07 -19.19
CA ALA A 2 21.41 -20.63 -19.70
C ALA A 2 20.50 -20.16 -18.53
N CYS A 3 19.59 -19.27 -18.81
CA CYS A 3 18.61 -18.76 -17.84
C CYS A 3 17.65 -19.85 -17.42
N PRO A 4 17.47 -20.17 -16.13
CA PRO A 4 16.60 -21.25 -15.65
C PRO A 4 15.10 -21.02 -15.92
N ILE A 5 14.70 -19.77 -16.21
CA ILE A 5 13.30 -19.46 -16.53
C ILE A 5 12.99 -19.74 -18.01
N CYS A 6 13.80 -19.26 -18.94
CA CYS A 6 13.49 -19.38 -20.37
C CYS A 6 14.34 -20.42 -21.11
N ASN A 7 15.41 -20.96 -20.50
CA ASN A 7 16.38 -21.91 -21.07
C ASN A 7 17.01 -21.50 -22.42
N LYS A 8 16.86 -20.21 -22.80
CA LYS A 8 17.28 -19.70 -24.10
C LYS A 8 18.40 -18.67 -24.03
N ARG A 9 18.39 -17.80 -22.99
CA ARG A 9 19.26 -16.63 -22.90
C ARG A 9 20.33 -16.83 -21.83
N LYS A 10 21.48 -16.18 -22.03
CA LYS A 10 22.55 -16.15 -21.01
C LYS A 10 22.09 -15.40 -19.76
N VAL A 11 22.44 -15.92 -18.59
CA VAL A 11 22.20 -15.25 -17.30
C VAL A 11 22.99 -13.95 -17.19
N LYS A 12 22.42 -12.91 -16.58
CA LYS A 12 23.04 -11.60 -16.41
C LYS A 12 22.78 -10.95 -15.06
N ARG A 13 21.78 -11.41 -14.30
CA ARG A 13 21.33 -10.78 -13.08
C ARG A 13 21.14 -11.81 -11.98
N LEU A 14 21.69 -11.58 -10.81
CA LEU A 14 21.35 -12.35 -9.63
C LEU A 14 19.95 -11.91 -9.16
N CYS A 15 19.03 -12.87 -9.02
CA CYS A 15 17.70 -12.63 -8.50
C CYS A 15 17.66 -13.00 -7.02
N PRO A 16 17.54 -12.03 -6.08
CA PRO A 16 17.54 -12.34 -4.65
C PRO A 16 16.34 -13.17 -4.21
N ALA A 17 15.17 -12.97 -4.84
CA ALA A 17 13.96 -13.74 -4.53
C ALA A 17 14.06 -15.23 -4.91
N ARG A 18 14.91 -15.58 -5.90
CA ARG A 18 15.11 -16.95 -6.36
C ARG A 18 16.45 -17.55 -5.95
N ALA A 19 17.33 -16.74 -5.35
CA ALA A 19 18.71 -17.08 -5.04
C ALA A 19 19.51 -17.68 -6.25
N GLU A 20 19.15 -17.28 -7.47
CA GLU A 20 19.75 -17.78 -8.71
C GLU A 20 19.92 -16.67 -9.75
N SER A 21 20.82 -16.89 -10.72
CA SER A 21 21.01 -15.93 -11.81
C SER A 21 20.03 -16.15 -12.94
N ILE A 22 19.41 -15.08 -13.45
CA ILE A 22 18.45 -15.08 -14.55
C ILE A 22 18.85 -14.09 -15.64
N CYS A 23 18.26 -14.19 -16.83
CA CYS A 23 18.49 -13.19 -17.87
C CYS A 23 17.71 -11.91 -17.60
N SER A 24 18.18 -10.80 -18.19
CA SER A 24 17.57 -9.47 -18.00
C SER A 24 16.11 -9.39 -18.46
N ILE A 25 15.75 -10.14 -19.50
CA ILE A 25 14.38 -10.17 -20.02
C ILE A 25 13.45 -10.87 -19.04
N CYS A 26 13.79 -12.09 -18.59
CA CYS A 26 12.99 -12.78 -17.59
C CYS A 26 12.91 -11.99 -16.27
N CYS A 27 14.00 -11.32 -15.86
CA CYS A 27 13.94 -10.40 -14.73
C CYS A 27 12.92 -9.26 -14.94
N GLY A 28 12.79 -8.71 -16.14
CA GLY A 28 11.83 -7.65 -16.44
C GLY A 28 10.39 -8.14 -16.58
N THR A 29 10.17 -9.29 -17.24
CA THR A 29 8.84 -9.84 -17.50
C THR A 29 8.21 -10.48 -16.26
N GLU A 30 9.03 -11.17 -15.45
CA GLU A 30 8.54 -11.90 -14.28
C GLU A 30 8.56 -11.09 -12.97
N ARG A 31 9.17 -9.90 -13.00
CA ARG A 31 9.27 -8.98 -11.87
C ARG A 31 7.87 -8.58 -11.38
N GLU A 32 7.59 -8.79 -10.09
CA GLU A 32 6.31 -8.49 -9.45
C GLU A 32 5.08 -9.13 -10.16
N VAL A 33 5.33 -10.10 -11.05
CA VAL A 33 4.30 -10.91 -11.70
C VAL A 33 4.31 -12.31 -11.10
N THR A 34 5.34 -13.10 -11.40
CA THR A 34 5.57 -14.42 -10.81
C THR A 34 6.59 -14.38 -9.68
N ILE A 35 7.56 -13.44 -9.76
CA ILE A 35 8.61 -13.25 -8.77
C ILE A 35 8.18 -12.17 -7.77
N ALA A 36 8.06 -12.54 -6.49
CA ALA A 36 7.90 -11.57 -5.40
C ALA A 36 9.26 -10.90 -5.13
N CYS A 37 9.52 -9.79 -5.82
CA CYS A 37 10.78 -9.08 -5.72
C CYS A 37 10.90 -8.39 -4.35
N PRO A 38 12.01 -8.56 -3.61
CA PRO A 38 12.24 -7.79 -2.39
C PRO A 38 12.46 -6.31 -2.72
N SER A 39 12.00 -5.44 -1.82
CA SER A 39 11.99 -3.98 -2.02
C SER A 39 13.38 -3.37 -2.24
N ASP A 40 14.43 -4.02 -1.70
CA ASP A 40 15.83 -3.63 -1.84
C ASP A 40 16.52 -4.19 -3.09
N CYS A 41 15.81 -4.93 -3.93
CA CYS A 41 16.39 -5.45 -5.18
C CYS A 41 16.81 -4.30 -6.09
N VAL A 42 18.11 -4.18 -6.38
CA VAL A 42 18.68 -3.10 -7.20
C VAL A 42 18.03 -2.98 -8.57
N HIS A 43 17.57 -4.09 -9.15
CA HIS A 43 16.89 -4.08 -10.46
C HIS A 43 15.41 -3.66 -10.36
N LEU A 44 14.77 -3.85 -9.19
CA LEU A 44 13.44 -3.34 -8.92
C LEU A 44 13.49 -1.83 -8.71
N VAL A 45 14.38 -1.37 -7.83
CA VAL A 45 14.57 0.07 -7.53
C VAL A 45 14.84 0.85 -8.81
N ALA A 46 15.86 0.44 -9.59
CA ALA A 46 16.17 1.10 -10.86
C ALA A 46 15.01 1.10 -11.88
N SER A 47 14.14 0.07 -11.86
CA SER A 47 12.95 0.06 -12.72
C SER A 47 11.90 1.05 -12.27
N ARG A 48 11.64 1.12 -10.96
CA ARG A 48 10.66 2.06 -10.41
C ARG A 48 11.10 3.52 -10.61
N GLU A 49 12.38 3.82 -10.42
CA GLU A 49 12.93 5.15 -10.73
C GLU A 49 12.72 5.51 -12.22
N TYR A 50 13.00 4.56 -13.11
CA TYR A 50 12.78 4.76 -14.54
C TYR A 50 11.31 4.97 -14.88
N ASP A 51 10.41 4.18 -14.28
CA ASP A 51 8.97 4.27 -14.50
C ASP A 51 8.44 5.62 -13.98
N LEU A 52 8.87 6.09 -12.80
CA LEU A 52 8.50 7.39 -12.24
C LEU A 52 8.86 8.57 -13.13
N THR A 53 9.98 8.50 -13.88
CA THR A 53 10.38 9.58 -14.81
C THR A 53 9.53 9.64 -16.08
N ARG A 54 8.67 8.65 -16.32
CA ARG A 54 7.86 8.50 -17.55
C ARG A 54 6.37 8.36 -17.29
N LEU A 55 5.95 8.49 -16.05
CA LEU A 55 4.54 8.36 -15.68
C LEU A 55 3.71 9.48 -16.31
N GLU A 56 2.92 9.10 -17.31
CA GLU A 56 1.76 9.83 -17.74
C GLU A 56 0.55 9.27 -16.96
N TYR A 57 0.02 10.08 -16.04
CA TYR A 57 -1.13 9.66 -15.24
C TYR A 57 -2.42 9.77 -16.04
N ASP A 58 -3.10 8.65 -16.21
CA ASP A 58 -4.48 8.64 -16.68
C ASP A 58 -5.41 8.94 -15.49
N TRP A 59 -5.67 10.21 -15.26
CA TRP A 59 -6.53 10.68 -14.17
C TRP A 59 -7.96 10.10 -14.24
N ALA A 60 -8.40 9.60 -15.38
CA ALA A 60 -9.71 8.95 -15.50
C ALA A 60 -9.75 7.57 -14.79
N LYS A 61 -8.59 6.96 -14.55
CA LYS A 61 -8.47 5.68 -13.82
C LYS A 61 -8.24 5.84 -12.32
N VAL A 62 -7.97 7.06 -11.87
CA VAL A 62 -7.79 7.34 -10.45
C VAL A 62 -9.15 7.27 -9.74
N PRO A 63 -9.28 6.55 -8.62
CA PRO A 63 -10.54 6.47 -7.90
C PRO A 63 -10.98 7.83 -7.39
N PHE A 64 -12.29 8.07 -7.36
CA PHE A 64 -12.87 9.34 -6.93
C PHE A 64 -12.28 10.55 -7.69
N ALA A 65 -12.09 10.42 -9.00
CA ALA A 65 -11.46 11.43 -9.85
C ALA A 65 -12.16 12.80 -9.81
N GLU A 66 -13.43 12.85 -9.38
CA GLU A 66 -14.20 14.05 -9.13
C GLU A 66 -13.72 14.85 -7.91
N VAL A 67 -13.09 14.19 -6.92
CA VAL A 67 -12.55 14.82 -5.72
C VAL A 67 -11.14 15.32 -5.98
N LYS A 68 -10.96 16.64 -5.88
CA LYS A 68 -9.66 17.29 -6.10
C LYS A 68 -9.13 17.82 -4.79
N PHE A 69 -7.88 17.47 -4.48
CA PHE A 69 -7.19 18.00 -3.32
C PHE A 69 -6.24 19.13 -3.74
N ASN A 70 -6.19 20.16 -2.93
CA ASN A 70 -5.20 21.23 -3.11
C ASN A 70 -3.84 20.79 -2.51
N ARG A 71 -2.78 21.55 -2.83
CA ARG A 71 -1.42 21.24 -2.38
C ARG A 71 -1.29 21.21 -0.84
N SER A 72 -2.06 22.04 -0.13
CA SER A 72 -2.00 22.12 1.34
C SER A 72 -2.74 20.99 2.05
N PHE A 73 -3.51 20.17 1.35
CA PHE A 73 -4.27 19.08 1.99
C PHE A 73 -3.38 18.12 2.76
N ALA A 74 -2.31 17.65 2.13
CA ALA A 74 -1.37 16.73 2.77
C ALA A 74 -0.63 17.39 3.96
N GLU A 75 -0.33 18.70 3.88
CA GLU A 75 0.29 19.45 4.99
C GLU A 75 -0.68 19.57 6.17
N THR A 76 -1.94 19.92 5.90
CA THR A 76 -2.96 20.11 6.94
C THR A 76 -3.38 18.81 7.61
N HIS A 77 -3.49 17.71 6.84
CA HIS A 77 -3.96 16.41 7.32
C HIS A 77 -2.82 15.40 7.54
N GLY A 78 -1.55 15.86 7.48
CA GLY A 78 -0.37 15.00 7.62
C GLY A 78 -0.42 14.00 8.77
N PRO A 79 -0.77 14.41 10.01
CA PRO A 79 -0.87 13.48 11.13
C PRO A 79 -1.92 12.37 10.92
N LEU A 80 -3.08 12.69 10.34
CA LEU A 80 -4.13 11.71 10.04
C LEU A 80 -3.70 10.74 8.93
N LEU A 81 -3.06 11.26 7.87
CA LEU A 81 -2.52 10.45 6.79
C LEU A 81 -1.44 9.50 7.31
N ALA A 82 -0.55 9.98 8.19
CA ALA A 82 0.50 9.16 8.78
C ALA A 82 -0.05 8.03 9.67
N GLU A 83 -1.14 8.25 10.40
CA GLU A 83 -1.80 7.18 11.18
C GLU A 83 -2.35 6.08 10.26
N PHE A 84 -2.94 6.42 9.11
CA PHE A 84 -3.41 5.43 8.14
C PHE A 84 -2.24 4.71 7.45
N ASP A 85 -1.21 5.44 7.03
CA ASP A 85 -0.01 4.84 6.46
C ASP A 85 0.66 3.89 7.44
N TYR A 86 0.71 4.25 8.74
CA TYR A 86 1.23 3.40 9.80
C TYR A 86 0.40 2.11 9.94
N ALA A 87 -0.92 2.21 9.98
CA ALA A 87 -1.82 1.06 10.09
C ALA A 87 -1.66 0.13 8.87
N ILE A 88 -1.56 0.68 7.66
CA ILE A 88 -1.31 -0.11 6.45
C ILE A 88 0.05 -0.82 6.53
N CYS A 89 1.10 -0.13 6.96
CA CYS A 89 2.44 -0.72 7.12
C CYS A 89 2.47 -1.81 8.20
N GLN A 90 1.75 -1.62 9.29
CA GLN A 90 1.62 -2.60 10.36
C GLN A 90 0.96 -3.89 9.84
N PHE A 91 -0.17 -3.75 9.16
CA PHE A 91 -0.85 -4.89 8.54
C PHE A 91 0.05 -5.61 7.53
N ALA A 92 0.72 -4.86 6.65
CA ALA A 92 1.61 -5.43 5.64
C ALA A 92 2.88 -6.09 6.23
N ALA A 93 3.29 -5.74 7.45
CA ALA A 93 4.37 -6.40 8.16
C ALA A 93 3.95 -7.77 8.71
N GLU A 94 2.70 -7.92 9.13
CA GLU A 94 2.11 -9.17 9.58
C GLU A 94 1.69 -10.07 8.39
N HIS A 95 1.27 -9.45 7.28
CA HIS A 95 0.80 -10.11 6.04
C HIS A 95 1.72 -9.80 4.88
N ARG A 96 2.84 -10.53 4.78
CA ARG A 96 3.89 -10.27 3.78
C ARG A 96 3.44 -10.48 2.33
N GLU A 97 2.36 -11.23 2.11
CA GLU A 97 1.71 -11.45 0.84
C GLU A 97 0.83 -10.27 0.38
N ALA A 98 0.50 -9.32 1.26
CA ALA A 98 -0.29 -8.14 0.91
C ALA A 98 0.41 -7.30 -0.18
N VAL A 99 -0.36 -6.85 -1.15
CA VAL A 99 0.10 -6.09 -2.32
C VAL A 99 -0.70 -4.78 -2.48
N ASP A 100 -0.24 -3.90 -3.37
CA ASP A 100 -0.86 -2.58 -3.56
C ASP A 100 -2.34 -2.66 -3.95
N THR A 101 -2.72 -3.67 -4.75
CA THR A 101 -4.13 -3.88 -5.13
C THR A 101 -5.04 -4.22 -3.94
N ASP A 102 -4.51 -4.89 -2.91
CA ASP A 102 -5.27 -5.16 -1.68
C ASP A 102 -5.47 -3.88 -0.87
N VAL A 103 -4.42 -3.06 -0.80
CA VAL A 103 -4.49 -1.75 -0.13
C VAL A 103 -5.49 -0.83 -0.83
N LEU A 104 -5.39 -0.74 -2.15
CA LEU A 104 -6.29 0.09 -2.95
C LEU A 104 -7.75 -0.31 -2.76
N ALA A 105 -8.06 -1.61 -2.82
CA ALA A 105 -9.41 -2.13 -2.64
C ALA A 105 -9.96 -1.83 -1.23
N ALA A 106 -9.14 -1.99 -0.19
CA ALA A 106 -9.55 -1.71 1.19
C ALA A 106 -9.80 -0.21 1.41
N LEU A 107 -8.90 0.65 0.92
CA LEU A 107 -9.05 2.11 1.02
C LEU A 107 -10.29 2.62 0.28
N GLN A 108 -10.51 2.17 -0.96
CA GLN A 108 -11.69 2.54 -1.74
C GLN A 108 -12.99 2.14 -1.06
N ASN A 109 -13.05 0.90 -0.56
CA ASN A 109 -14.23 0.39 0.11
C ASN A 109 -14.54 1.17 1.38
N LEU A 110 -13.53 1.46 2.18
CA LEU A 110 -13.68 2.22 3.41
C LEU A 110 -14.05 3.68 3.13
N ALA A 111 -13.44 4.32 2.12
CA ALA A 111 -13.82 5.66 1.67
C ALA A 111 -15.29 5.73 1.24
N GLU A 112 -15.76 4.72 0.51
CA GLU A 112 -17.16 4.62 0.08
C GLU A 112 -18.11 4.43 1.27
N THR A 113 -17.73 3.63 2.25
CA THR A 113 -18.48 3.47 3.51
C THR A 113 -18.66 4.82 4.22
N TYR A 114 -17.58 5.59 4.37
CA TYR A 114 -17.66 6.93 4.96
C TYR A 114 -18.42 7.94 4.09
N ARG A 115 -18.38 7.80 2.76
CA ARG A 115 -19.14 8.64 1.83
C ARG A 115 -20.65 8.41 1.99
N THR A 116 -21.08 7.16 2.06
CA THR A 116 -22.49 6.82 2.25
C THR A 116 -22.99 7.16 3.64
N GLN A 117 -22.15 6.97 4.66
CA GLN A 117 -22.47 7.32 6.06
C GLN A 117 -22.72 8.83 6.23
N THR A 118 -21.95 9.70 5.58
CA THR A 118 -22.17 11.15 5.59
C THR A 118 -23.49 11.55 4.93
N SER A 119 -24.05 10.68 4.07
CA SER A 119 -25.37 10.83 3.45
C SER A 119 -26.51 10.16 4.24
N GLY A 120 -26.25 9.66 5.44
CA GLY A 120 -27.22 9.01 6.32
C GLY A 120 -27.52 7.53 5.96
N ILE A 121 -26.76 6.94 5.04
CA ILE A 121 -26.90 5.53 4.63
C ILE A 121 -25.65 4.78 5.08
N ILE A 122 -25.82 3.74 5.90
CA ILE A 122 -24.71 2.84 6.25
C ILE A 122 -24.72 1.72 5.21
N TYR A 123 -23.76 1.74 4.29
CA TYR A 123 -23.58 0.69 3.29
C TYR A 123 -22.12 0.24 3.29
N GLU A 124 -21.89 -1.00 3.64
CA GLU A 124 -20.58 -1.66 3.54
C GLU A 124 -20.63 -2.67 2.40
N LYS A 125 -19.84 -2.43 1.35
CA LYS A 125 -19.71 -3.38 0.26
C LYS A 125 -18.81 -4.53 0.74
N PRO A 126 -19.23 -5.80 0.66
CA PRO A 126 -18.38 -6.92 1.05
C PRO A 126 -17.14 -7.01 0.17
N LEU A 127 -15.99 -7.30 0.78
CA LEU A 127 -14.74 -7.60 0.10
C LEU A 127 -14.58 -9.12 0.02
N ASP A 128 -14.36 -9.64 -1.20
CA ASP A 128 -14.30 -11.09 -1.46
C ASP A 128 -12.99 -11.69 -0.97
N TYR A 129 -11.87 -10.94 -1.08
CA TYR A 129 -10.54 -11.44 -0.74
C TYR A 129 -10.21 -11.24 0.74
N PRO A 130 -9.72 -12.29 1.43
CA PRO A 130 -9.44 -12.25 2.88
C PRO A 130 -8.49 -11.14 3.30
N LEU A 131 -7.41 -10.88 2.54
CA LEU A 131 -6.44 -9.82 2.83
C LEU A 131 -7.07 -8.43 2.76
N GLN A 132 -7.87 -8.17 1.74
CA GLN A 132 -8.57 -6.90 1.57
C GLN A 132 -9.55 -6.65 2.73
N ARG A 133 -10.29 -7.69 3.12
CA ARG A 133 -11.20 -7.64 4.26
C ARG A 133 -10.45 -7.44 5.58
N GLY A 134 -9.35 -8.18 5.79
CA GLY A 134 -8.50 -8.03 6.96
C GLY A 134 -7.95 -6.61 7.10
N LEU A 135 -7.43 -6.04 6.01
CA LEU A 135 -6.94 -4.66 6.01
C LEU A 135 -8.07 -3.64 6.22
N TYR A 136 -9.23 -3.83 5.61
CA TYR A 136 -10.41 -2.99 5.85
C TYR A 136 -10.79 -2.94 7.33
N GLU A 137 -10.89 -4.10 7.99
CA GLU A 137 -11.20 -4.16 9.44
C GLU A 137 -10.06 -3.59 10.29
N HIS A 138 -8.81 -3.80 9.91
CA HIS A 138 -7.66 -3.22 10.59
C HIS A 138 -7.68 -1.68 10.54
N LEU A 139 -8.00 -1.10 9.39
CA LEU A 139 -8.16 0.36 9.24
C LEU A 139 -9.35 0.89 10.06
N LYS A 140 -10.49 0.18 10.10
CA LYS A 140 -11.62 0.55 10.98
C LYS A 140 -11.21 0.57 12.45
N ALA A 141 -10.47 -0.44 12.89
CA ALA A 141 -9.96 -0.50 14.26
C ALA A 141 -8.97 0.66 14.55
N ALA A 142 -8.08 0.99 13.61
CA ALA A 142 -7.16 2.13 13.73
C ALA A 142 -7.92 3.46 13.87
N ILE A 143 -8.98 3.69 13.09
CA ILE A 143 -9.83 4.88 13.19
C ILE A 143 -10.50 4.95 14.59
N THR A 144 -11.03 3.84 15.06
CA THR A 144 -11.66 3.77 16.40
C THR A 144 -10.63 4.10 17.48
N GLY A 145 -9.47 3.47 17.45
CA GLY A 145 -8.38 3.73 18.40
C GLY A 145 -7.87 5.17 18.36
N LEU A 146 -7.78 5.78 17.16
CA LEU A 146 -7.43 7.19 17.01
C LEU A 146 -8.45 8.11 17.70
N ARG A 147 -9.75 7.86 17.49
CA ARG A 147 -10.83 8.64 18.14
C ARG A 147 -10.79 8.51 19.64
N GLU A 148 -10.57 7.31 20.16
CA GLU A 148 -10.43 7.06 21.59
C GLU A 148 -9.22 7.80 22.20
N LYS A 149 -8.06 7.75 21.54
CA LYS A 149 -6.86 8.49 21.96
C LYS A 149 -7.14 10.01 22.05
N LEU A 150 -7.78 10.56 21.02
CA LEU A 150 -8.10 11.99 20.98
C LEU A 150 -9.12 12.38 22.07
N ALA A 151 -10.13 11.56 22.31
CA ALA A 151 -11.13 11.78 23.36
C ALA A 151 -10.50 11.78 24.77
N GLN A 152 -9.48 10.94 24.99
CA GLN A 152 -8.76 10.86 26.27
C GLN A 152 -7.76 12.02 26.47
N GLY A 153 -7.17 12.53 25.38
CA GLY A 153 -6.06 13.48 25.46
C GLY A 153 -6.45 14.96 25.56
N MET A 154 -7.56 15.39 24.96
CA MET A 154 -7.89 16.82 24.81
C MET A 154 -9.37 17.20 24.92
N GLY A 155 -10.22 16.36 25.44
CA GLY A 155 -11.59 16.70 25.85
C GLY A 155 -12.58 17.12 24.76
N MET A 156 -12.22 17.44 23.53
CA MET A 156 -13.14 17.90 22.48
C MET A 156 -12.69 17.69 21.03
N ALA A 157 -11.46 17.31 20.74
CA ALA A 157 -11.00 17.14 19.36
C ALA A 157 -11.32 15.71 18.88
N THR A 158 -12.37 15.55 18.10
CA THR A 158 -12.66 14.29 17.39
C THR A 158 -12.41 14.48 15.91
N VAL A 159 -11.83 13.47 15.24
CA VAL A 159 -11.73 13.45 13.78
C VAL A 159 -13.13 13.23 13.20
N ARG A 160 -13.58 14.14 12.34
CA ARG A 160 -14.89 14.09 11.70
C ARG A 160 -14.93 13.02 10.62
N ASP A 161 -16.10 12.44 10.36
CA ASP A 161 -16.29 11.44 9.29
C ASP A 161 -15.86 11.98 7.91
N GLY A 162 -16.11 13.27 7.65
CA GLY A 162 -15.67 13.92 6.42
C GLY A 162 -14.15 13.99 6.27
N GLU A 163 -13.41 14.24 7.36
CA GLU A 163 -11.94 14.29 7.33
C GLU A 163 -11.36 12.88 7.10
N ILE A 164 -11.96 11.86 7.72
CA ILE A 164 -11.59 10.45 7.49
C ILE A 164 -11.86 10.07 6.03
N ARG A 165 -13.06 10.35 5.53
CA ARG A 165 -13.41 10.12 4.12
C ARG A 165 -12.39 10.74 3.18
N ASP A 166 -12.09 12.02 3.37
CA ASP A 166 -11.20 12.76 2.49
C ASP A 166 -9.76 12.24 2.55
N ALA A 167 -9.28 11.87 3.75
CA ALA A 167 -7.99 11.22 3.91
C ALA A 167 -7.93 9.84 3.20
N LEU A 168 -8.96 9.01 3.33
CA LEU A 168 -9.05 7.72 2.66
C LEU A 168 -9.11 7.86 1.13
N ILE A 169 -9.87 8.86 0.62
CA ILE A 169 -9.89 9.18 -0.82
C ILE A 169 -8.51 9.62 -1.28
N PHE A 170 -7.85 10.52 -0.55
CA PHE A 170 -6.51 10.99 -0.89
C PHE A 170 -5.51 9.83 -0.97
N LEU A 171 -5.48 8.94 0.04
CA LEU A 171 -4.60 7.78 0.06
C LEU A 171 -4.94 6.77 -1.04
N SER A 172 -6.22 6.57 -1.37
CA SER A 172 -6.61 5.69 -2.48
C SER A 172 -6.18 6.25 -3.84
N GLN A 173 -6.24 7.57 -4.04
CA GLN A 173 -5.70 8.25 -5.23
C GLN A 173 -4.18 8.11 -5.29
N LEU A 174 -3.48 8.32 -4.18
CA LEU A 174 -2.03 8.17 -4.09
C LEU A 174 -1.60 6.72 -4.37
N CYS A 175 -2.30 5.75 -3.81
CA CYS A 175 -2.06 4.33 -4.05
C CYS A 175 -2.25 3.98 -5.54
N ALA A 176 -3.35 4.40 -6.17
CA ALA A 176 -3.63 4.16 -7.58
C ALA A 176 -2.61 4.79 -8.53
N VAL A 177 -2.01 5.92 -8.12
CA VAL A 177 -0.95 6.60 -8.88
C VAL A 177 0.37 5.84 -8.82
N HIS A 178 0.68 5.21 -7.68
CA HIS A 178 1.92 4.46 -7.48
C HIS A 178 1.82 2.97 -7.80
N GLU A 179 0.62 2.43 -7.85
CA GLU A 179 0.35 1.05 -8.21
C GLU A 179 0.75 0.80 -9.67
N ASN A 180 1.48 -0.29 -9.93
CA ASN A 180 2.08 -0.58 -11.23
C ASN A 180 1.31 -1.65 -12.04
N GLY A 181 0.11 -2.04 -11.62
CA GLY A 181 -0.74 -3.06 -12.25
C GLY A 181 -0.20 -4.49 -12.18
N ARG A 182 0.85 -4.74 -11.40
CA ARG A 182 1.46 -6.08 -11.31
C ARG A 182 0.86 -6.86 -10.15
N PRO A 183 0.57 -8.17 -10.34
CA PRO A 183 -0.08 -9.00 -9.31
C PRO A 183 0.65 -9.07 -7.96
N LYS A 184 1.96 -8.82 -7.95
CA LYS A 184 2.79 -8.77 -6.73
C LYS A 184 3.44 -7.41 -6.53
N GLY A 185 2.80 -6.35 -7.08
CA GLY A 185 3.26 -4.97 -6.96
C GLY A 185 3.16 -4.46 -5.52
N ARG A 186 4.22 -3.81 -5.04
CA ARG A 186 4.29 -3.21 -3.70
C ARG A 186 4.92 -1.82 -3.75
N ALA A 187 4.75 -1.10 -4.85
CA ALA A 187 5.39 0.19 -5.03
C ALA A 187 4.84 1.24 -4.05
N TYR A 188 3.53 1.25 -3.84
CA TYR A 188 2.89 2.12 -2.85
C TYR A 188 3.24 1.71 -1.41
N LEU A 189 3.15 0.42 -1.07
CA LEU A 189 3.54 -0.09 0.24
C LEU A 189 5.00 0.26 0.59
N ASP A 190 5.91 0.13 -0.38
CA ASP A 190 7.32 0.48 -0.19
C ASP A 190 7.52 1.99 -0.06
N LEU A 191 6.71 2.81 -0.74
CA LEU A 191 6.72 4.27 -0.62
C LEU A 191 6.34 4.72 0.79
N ILE A 192 5.17 4.30 1.28
CA ILE A 192 4.70 4.71 2.61
C ILE A 192 5.58 4.13 3.73
N ARG A 193 6.14 2.94 3.53
CA ARG A 193 7.06 2.31 4.48
C ARG A 193 8.32 3.13 4.73
N GLN A 194 8.78 3.92 3.76
CA GLN A 194 9.97 4.76 3.89
C GLN A 194 9.78 5.95 4.86
N GLN A 195 8.55 6.30 5.20
CA GLN A 195 8.23 7.36 6.16
C GLN A 195 8.51 6.95 7.62
N PHE A 196 8.68 5.66 7.88
CA PHE A 196 8.86 5.12 9.23
C PHE A 196 10.25 4.50 9.41
N PRO A 197 10.79 4.47 10.65
CA PRO A 197 12.04 3.79 10.97
C PRO A 197 12.01 2.31 10.52
N LYS A 198 13.16 1.80 10.05
CA LYS A 198 13.23 0.41 9.55
C LYS A 198 12.88 -0.62 10.62
N GLU A 199 13.24 -0.33 11.87
CA GLU A 199 13.07 -1.21 13.04
C GLU A 199 11.62 -1.28 13.52
N GLU A 200 10.77 -0.31 13.18
CA GLU A 200 9.41 -0.17 13.70
C GLU A 200 8.55 -1.41 13.47
N PHE A 201 8.66 -2.02 12.28
CA PHE A 201 7.84 -3.18 11.90
C PHE A 201 8.64 -4.51 11.88
N LEU A 202 9.90 -4.52 12.32
CA LEU A 202 10.70 -5.75 12.36
C LEU A 202 10.27 -6.69 13.49
N LYS A 203 9.64 -6.17 14.54
CA LYS A 203 9.26 -6.95 15.74
C LYS A 203 8.01 -7.80 15.55
N ALA A 204 7.16 -7.52 14.56
CA ALA A 204 5.92 -8.25 14.34
C ALA A 204 6.11 -9.67 13.74
N GLY A 205 7.31 -10.02 13.28
CA GLY A 205 7.58 -11.29 12.60
C GLY A 205 8.55 -12.26 13.27
N SER A 206 9.09 -11.96 14.47
CA SER A 206 10.11 -12.78 15.12
C SER A 206 9.64 -13.38 16.44
N ASN A 207 8.65 -14.27 16.40
CA ASN A 207 8.49 -15.29 17.45
C ASN A 207 9.32 -16.53 17.08
N ILE A 208 10.65 -16.35 16.94
CA ILE A 208 11.57 -17.47 17.02
C ILE A 208 11.88 -17.65 18.51
N VAL A 209 11.13 -18.53 19.16
CA VAL A 209 11.51 -19.10 20.43
C VAL A 209 12.68 -20.05 20.12
N LEU A 210 13.91 -19.62 20.40
CA LEU A 210 15.05 -20.51 20.52
C LEU A 210 14.86 -21.30 21.80
N LEU A 211 14.52 -22.59 21.68
CA LEU A 211 14.63 -23.58 22.74
C LEU A 211 16.09 -23.99 22.94
#